data_a5a1a1e32ddc42be68e1fbfffa61d3c2
#
_entry.id   a5a1a1e32ddc42be68e1fbfffa61d3c2
#
_cell.length_a   1.000
_cell.length_b   1.000
_cell.length_c   1.000
_cell.angle_alpha   90.00
_cell.angle_beta   90.00
_cell.angle_gamma   90.00
#
_symmetry.space_group_name_H-M   'P 1'
#
loop_
_entity.id
_entity.type
_entity.pdbx_description
1 polymer ?
#
loop_
_entity_poly.entity_id
_entity_poly.type
_entity_poly.pdbx_seq_one_letter_code
_entity_poly.pdbx_strand_id
1 'polypeptide(L)'
;ALRDGAGPDVEILLDLNFNARTEGFVSIIRALEDFDLFWIELDIHNPRALSYIRQQSRHPISSCETLFGVRQFLPYFQEQSVDVAIIDAVWNGVWQSMKIANTAEAFDVNIAPHNFYSHLATMMNAHFAAAVPNLRIMEHDVDRLPWDDELFTRAPTIEDGHIVVPQVPGWGTEPNEEALHARPPKA
;
A
#
# COMPACT_ATOMS: atom_id res chain seq x y z
N ALA A 1 -20.17 5.03 12.28
CA ALA A 1 -19.91 3.63 12.72
C ALA A 1 -18.41 3.35 12.86
N LEU A 2 -17.58 3.41 11.77
CA LEU A 2 -16.14 3.12 11.86
C LEU A 2 -15.42 4.08 12.82
N ARG A 3 -15.61 5.39 12.66
CA ARG A 3 -15.03 6.41 13.56
C ARG A 3 -15.50 6.23 15.01
N ASP A 4 -16.78 5.92 15.22
CA ASP A 4 -17.32 5.70 16.57
C ASP A 4 -16.71 4.46 17.25
N GLY A 5 -16.40 3.42 16.45
CA GLY A 5 -15.77 2.20 16.95
C GLY A 5 -14.26 2.35 17.18
N ALA A 6 -13.56 3.04 16.30
CA ALA A 6 -12.12 3.23 16.38
C ALA A 6 -11.70 4.29 17.41
N GLY A 7 -12.58 5.24 17.70
CA GLY A 7 -12.25 6.40 18.56
C GLY A 7 -11.53 7.51 17.78
N PRO A 8 -11.25 8.65 18.45
CA PRO A 8 -10.70 9.84 17.79
C PRO A 8 -9.22 9.70 17.40
N ASP A 9 -8.48 8.82 18.06
CA ASP A 9 -7.02 8.73 17.96
C ASP A 9 -6.53 7.74 16.88
N VAL A 10 -7.46 7.02 16.21
CA VAL A 10 -7.13 6.06 15.14
C VAL A 10 -7.37 6.71 13.79
N GLU A 11 -6.35 6.77 12.96
CA GLU A 11 -6.47 7.21 11.58
C GLU A 11 -7.27 6.19 10.75
N ILE A 12 -8.16 6.69 9.90
CA ILE A 12 -8.99 5.84 9.03
C ILE A 12 -8.56 6.05 7.58
N LEU A 13 -8.13 4.97 6.95
CA LEU A 13 -7.86 4.87 5.53
C LEU A 13 -9.03 4.13 4.89
N LEU A 14 -9.59 4.69 3.82
CA LEU A 14 -10.75 4.09 3.15
C LEU A 14 -10.37 3.69 1.74
N ASP A 15 -10.43 2.39 1.46
CA ASP A 15 -10.23 1.86 0.12
C ASP A 15 -11.56 1.63 -0.58
N LEU A 16 -11.73 2.27 -1.73
CA LEU A 16 -12.88 2.15 -2.62
C LEU A 16 -12.60 1.24 -3.81
N ASN A 17 -11.34 0.84 -4.00
CA ASN A 17 -10.90 -0.03 -5.09
C ASN A 17 -11.40 0.48 -6.47
N PHE A 18 -11.74 -0.43 -7.42
CA PHE A 18 -12.31 -0.12 -8.74
C PHE A 18 -13.85 0.00 -8.76
N ASN A 19 -14.50 0.20 -7.62
CA ASN A 19 -15.95 0.03 -7.48
C ASN A 19 -16.81 1.13 -8.10
N ALA A 20 -16.21 2.18 -8.64
CA ALA A 20 -16.95 3.25 -9.31
C ALA A 20 -16.23 3.76 -10.57
N ARG A 21 -16.87 4.68 -11.28
CA ARG A 21 -16.28 5.49 -12.33
C ARG A 21 -16.10 6.92 -11.82
N THR A 22 -15.53 7.80 -12.63
CA THR A 22 -15.18 9.17 -12.26
C THR A 22 -16.32 9.92 -11.54
N GLU A 23 -17.54 9.90 -12.09
CA GLU A 23 -18.68 10.59 -11.48
C GLU A 23 -19.14 9.96 -10.17
N GLY A 24 -19.05 8.62 -10.09
CA GLY A 24 -19.36 7.87 -8.86
C GLY A 24 -18.37 8.16 -7.76
N PHE A 25 -17.07 8.14 -8.04
CA PHE A 25 -16.03 8.51 -7.08
C PHE A 25 -16.19 9.96 -6.59
N VAL A 26 -16.45 10.91 -7.48
CA VAL A 26 -16.71 12.30 -7.09
C VAL A 26 -17.91 12.40 -6.16
N SER A 27 -18.98 11.63 -6.43
CA SER A 27 -20.17 11.61 -5.56
C SER A 27 -19.87 11.03 -4.18
N ILE A 28 -19.07 9.94 -4.10
CA ILE A 28 -18.64 9.32 -2.85
C ILE A 28 -17.75 10.29 -2.07
N ILE A 29 -16.74 10.90 -2.71
CA ILE A 29 -15.82 11.85 -2.08
C ILE A 29 -16.56 13.02 -1.45
N ARG A 30 -17.54 13.60 -2.15
CA ARG A 30 -18.39 14.68 -1.59
C ARG A 30 -19.20 14.22 -0.40
N ALA A 31 -19.71 12.99 -0.40
CA ALA A 31 -20.44 12.43 0.74
C ALA A 31 -19.53 12.16 1.96
N LEU A 32 -18.21 12.10 1.74
CA LEU A 32 -17.20 11.86 2.78
C LEU A 32 -16.55 13.15 3.31
N GLU A 33 -16.91 14.32 2.78
CA GLU A 33 -16.27 15.61 3.13
C GLU A 33 -16.22 15.91 4.63
N ASP A 34 -17.26 15.53 5.36
CA ASP A 34 -17.39 15.81 6.80
C ASP A 34 -16.67 14.77 7.70
N PHE A 35 -16.09 13.72 7.11
CA PHE A 35 -15.34 12.71 7.86
C PHE A 35 -13.85 13.04 7.85
N ASP A 36 -13.18 12.73 8.95
CA ASP A 36 -11.73 12.86 9.07
C ASP A 36 -11.08 11.54 8.64
N LEU A 37 -10.53 11.54 7.42
CA LEU A 37 -9.87 10.39 6.81
C LEU A 37 -8.40 10.71 6.52
N PHE A 38 -7.52 9.76 6.81
CA PHE A 38 -6.10 9.87 6.51
C PHE A 38 -5.84 9.93 5.00
N TRP A 39 -6.55 9.09 4.23
CA TRP A 39 -6.71 9.17 2.79
C TRP A 39 -7.95 8.43 2.30
N ILE A 40 -8.29 8.65 1.03
CA ILE A 40 -9.20 7.82 0.27
C ILE A 40 -8.39 7.14 -0.84
N GLU A 41 -8.40 5.82 -0.85
CA GLU A 41 -7.82 5.00 -1.89
C GLU A 41 -8.86 4.63 -2.92
N LEU A 42 -8.51 4.72 -4.19
CA LEU A 42 -9.37 4.36 -5.31
C LEU A 42 -8.54 4.15 -6.56
N ASP A 43 -8.95 3.24 -7.41
CA ASP A 43 -8.24 2.92 -8.63
C ASP A 43 -8.99 3.28 -9.88
N ILE A 44 -8.29 3.98 -10.77
CA ILE A 44 -8.77 4.32 -12.10
C ILE A 44 -7.59 4.41 -13.07
N HIS A 45 -7.68 3.69 -14.20
CA HIS A 45 -6.58 3.60 -15.18
C HIS A 45 -6.46 4.83 -16.10
N ASN A 46 -6.92 6.00 -15.67
CA ASN A 46 -6.81 7.24 -16.42
C ASN A 46 -6.23 8.34 -15.52
N PRO A 47 -4.96 8.72 -15.70
CA PRO A 47 -4.30 9.72 -14.85
C PRO A 47 -5.07 11.06 -14.77
N ARG A 48 -5.61 11.56 -15.88
CA ARG A 48 -6.35 12.83 -15.90
C ARG A 48 -7.68 12.74 -15.16
N ALA A 49 -8.38 11.62 -15.30
CA ALA A 49 -9.61 11.39 -14.55
C ALA A 49 -9.33 11.30 -13.03
N LEU A 50 -8.25 10.63 -12.64
CA LEU A 50 -7.81 10.56 -11.25
C LEU A 50 -7.39 11.95 -10.72
N SER A 51 -6.63 12.72 -11.50
CA SER A 51 -6.28 14.11 -11.17
C SER A 51 -7.53 14.98 -10.95
N TYR A 52 -8.55 14.84 -11.80
CA TYR A 52 -9.82 15.53 -11.61
C TYR A 52 -10.52 15.12 -10.31
N ILE A 53 -10.57 13.82 -10.01
CA ILE A 53 -11.14 13.30 -8.76
C ILE A 53 -10.39 13.87 -7.56
N ARG A 54 -9.05 13.82 -7.57
CA ARG A 54 -8.20 14.38 -6.51
C ARG A 54 -8.50 15.86 -6.25
N GLN A 55 -8.68 16.67 -7.30
CA GLN A 55 -9.02 18.09 -7.17
C GLN A 55 -10.40 18.35 -6.56
N GLN A 56 -11.29 17.35 -6.54
CA GLN A 56 -12.60 17.44 -5.88
C GLN A 56 -12.56 16.97 -4.42
N SER A 57 -11.45 16.39 -3.98
CA SER A 57 -11.30 15.84 -2.63
C SER A 57 -10.64 16.84 -1.68
N ARG A 58 -11.13 16.92 -0.46
CA ARG A 58 -10.41 17.56 0.67
C ARG A 58 -9.47 16.58 1.37
N HIS A 59 -9.65 15.29 1.16
CA HIS A 59 -8.77 14.24 1.69
C HIS A 59 -7.68 13.91 0.69
N PRO A 60 -6.49 13.50 1.14
CA PRO A 60 -5.47 12.95 0.26
C PRO A 60 -6.03 11.77 -0.54
N ILE A 61 -5.61 11.65 -1.79
CA ILE A 61 -5.97 10.53 -2.67
C ILE A 61 -4.77 9.61 -2.82
N SER A 62 -4.97 8.32 -2.58
CA SER A 62 -4.02 7.24 -2.89
C SER A 62 -4.54 6.36 -4.01
N SER A 63 -3.62 5.76 -4.78
CA SER A 63 -3.91 4.87 -5.91
C SER A 63 -2.62 4.26 -6.46
N CYS A 64 -2.73 3.49 -7.52
CA CYS A 64 -1.63 2.98 -8.35
C CYS A 64 -1.15 1.56 -8.00
N GLU A 65 -1.78 0.83 -7.10
CA GLU A 65 -1.35 -0.51 -6.67
C GLU A 65 -1.16 -1.51 -7.84
N THR A 66 -1.94 -1.37 -8.90
CA THR A 66 -1.92 -2.28 -10.05
C THR A 66 -0.95 -1.89 -11.16
N LEU A 67 -0.14 -0.83 -10.97
CA LEU A 67 0.78 -0.34 -11.98
C LEU A 67 2.15 -1.05 -11.92
N PHE A 68 2.76 -1.21 -13.11
CA PHE A 68 4.06 -1.86 -13.28
C PHE A 68 5.12 -0.92 -13.85
N GLY A 69 6.21 -0.77 -13.12
CA GLY A 69 7.39 -0.03 -13.54
C GLY A 69 7.16 1.47 -13.70
N VAL A 70 8.24 2.24 -13.66
CA VAL A 70 8.23 3.72 -13.72
C VAL A 70 7.40 4.27 -14.88
N ARG A 71 7.39 3.58 -16.03
CA ARG A 71 6.67 4.07 -17.22
C ARG A 71 5.15 4.14 -17.02
N GLN A 72 4.58 3.26 -16.20
CA GLN A 72 3.15 3.30 -15.92
C GLN A 72 2.82 4.33 -14.83
N PHE A 73 3.69 4.51 -13.84
CA PHE A 73 3.52 5.51 -12.78
C PHE A 73 3.74 6.94 -13.25
N LEU A 74 4.70 7.17 -14.15
CA LEU A 74 5.10 8.52 -14.57
C LEU A 74 3.95 9.41 -15.04
N PRO A 75 2.98 8.95 -15.87
CA PRO A 75 1.84 9.78 -16.25
C PRO A 75 0.98 10.25 -15.06
N TYR A 76 0.86 9.42 -14.01
CA TYR A 76 0.12 9.79 -12.79
C TYR A 76 0.83 10.90 -12.00
N PHE A 77 2.16 10.86 -11.93
CA PHE A 77 2.95 11.91 -11.31
C PHE A 77 2.91 13.21 -12.12
N GLN A 78 3.06 13.12 -13.44
CA GLN A 78 3.01 14.30 -14.34
C GLN A 78 1.66 15.02 -14.30
N GLU A 79 0.56 14.28 -14.20
CA GLU A 79 -0.80 14.85 -14.09
C GLU A 79 -1.17 15.18 -12.63
N GLN A 80 -0.26 14.99 -11.67
CA GLN A 80 -0.52 15.17 -10.24
C GLN A 80 -1.80 14.45 -9.78
N SER A 81 -1.91 13.18 -10.14
CA SER A 81 -3.13 12.39 -9.96
C SER A 81 -3.32 11.89 -8.54
N VAL A 82 -2.24 11.77 -7.76
CA VAL A 82 -2.24 11.19 -6.42
C VAL A 82 -1.41 12.02 -5.44
N ASP A 83 -1.76 11.95 -4.17
CA ASP A 83 -0.95 12.45 -3.04
C ASP A 83 -0.03 11.35 -2.51
N VAL A 84 -0.50 10.09 -2.61
CA VAL A 84 0.24 8.91 -2.21
C VAL A 84 0.16 7.87 -3.32
N ALA A 85 1.32 7.44 -3.82
CA ALA A 85 1.40 6.34 -4.78
C ALA A 85 1.54 5.01 -4.04
N ILE A 86 0.58 4.12 -4.22
CA ILE A 86 0.64 2.77 -3.71
C ILE A 86 1.55 1.95 -4.61
N ILE A 87 2.60 1.35 -4.04
CA ILE A 87 3.61 0.61 -4.80
C ILE A 87 3.64 -0.84 -4.30
N ASP A 88 3.30 -1.78 -5.18
CA ASP A 88 3.47 -3.18 -4.88
C ASP A 88 4.91 -3.63 -5.19
N ALA A 89 5.71 -3.81 -4.15
CA ALA A 89 7.10 -4.22 -4.30
C ALA A 89 7.25 -5.70 -4.65
N VAL A 90 6.24 -6.54 -4.40
CA VAL A 90 6.24 -7.95 -4.80
C VAL A 90 6.07 -8.06 -6.32
N TRP A 91 5.16 -7.27 -6.90
CA TRP A 91 4.90 -7.25 -8.33
C TRP A 91 5.99 -6.52 -9.13
N ASN A 92 6.46 -5.40 -8.60
CA ASN A 92 7.48 -4.57 -9.29
C ASN A 92 8.91 -5.07 -9.08
N GLY A 93 9.15 -5.83 -8.03
CA GLY A 93 10.49 -6.10 -7.52
C GLY A 93 11.11 -4.85 -6.88
N VAL A 94 11.96 -5.05 -5.88
CA VAL A 94 12.54 -3.94 -5.08
C VAL A 94 13.27 -2.92 -5.95
N TRP A 95 14.00 -3.36 -6.97
CA TRP A 95 14.73 -2.46 -7.87
C TRP A 95 13.84 -1.48 -8.63
N GLN A 96 12.71 -1.95 -9.16
CA GLN A 96 11.75 -1.05 -9.83
C GLN A 96 11.00 -0.19 -8.82
N SER A 97 10.64 -0.75 -7.67
CA SER A 97 9.96 0.00 -6.61
C SER A 97 10.80 1.17 -6.12
N MET A 98 12.12 0.99 -5.93
CA MET A 98 13.06 2.07 -5.62
C MET A 98 13.08 3.17 -6.68
N LYS A 99 13.06 2.80 -7.98
CA LYS A 99 13.00 3.79 -9.06
C LYS A 99 11.67 4.55 -9.07
N ILE A 100 10.56 3.87 -8.81
CA ILE A 100 9.24 4.49 -8.73
C ILE A 100 9.21 5.47 -7.56
N ALA A 101 9.67 5.08 -6.37
CA ALA A 101 9.72 5.93 -5.19
C ALA A 101 10.58 7.18 -5.39
N ASN A 102 11.79 7.02 -5.95
CA ASN A 102 12.67 8.16 -6.28
C ASN A 102 12.06 9.08 -7.36
N THR A 103 11.27 8.51 -8.29
CA THR A 103 10.56 9.32 -9.29
C THR A 103 9.40 10.08 -8.62
N ALA A 104 8.64 9.42 -7.74
CA ALA A 104 7.55 10.03 -6.98
C ALA A 104 8.06 11.21 -6.12
N GLU A 105 9.21 11.05 -5.45
CA GLU A 105 9.86 12.12 -4.69
C GLU A 105 10.10 13.38 -5.54
N ALA A 106 10.59 13.21 -6.78
CA ALA A 106 10.84 14.33 -7.68
C ALA A 106 9.55 15.09 -8.11
N PHE A 107 8.39 14.54 -7.84
CA PHE A 107 7.07 15.15 -8.08
C PHE A 107 6.33 15.50 -6.78
N ASP A 108 7.02 15.50 -5.63
CA ASP A 108 6.43 15.75 -4.29
C ASP A 108 5.31 14.76 -3.92
N VAL A 109 5.39 13.52 -4.42
CA VAL A 109 4.43 12.45 -4.13
C VAL A 109 5.02 11.50 -3.08
N ASN A 110 4.27 11.27 -2.00
CA ASN A 110 4.59 10.22 -1.03
C ASN A 110 4.30 8.83 -1.61
N ILE A 111 4.89 7.81 -1.00
CA ILE A 111 4.59 6.41 -1.34
C ILE A 111 4.09 5.63 -0.13
N ALA A 112 3.34 4.58 -0.41
CA ALA A 112 2.99 3.56 0.56
C ALA A 112 3.12 2.18 -0.10
N PRO A 113 3.84 1.22 0.50
CA PRO A 113 3.90 -0.13 -0.01
C PRO A 113 2.58 -0.87 0.14
N HIS A 114 2.03 -1.40 -0.97
CA HIS A 114 0.95 -2.39 -0.96
C HIS A 114 1.46 -3.70 -0.39
N ASN A 115 0.79 -4.24 0.64
CA ASN A 115 1.26 -5.42 1.34
C ASN A 115 0.13 -6.28 1.91
N PHE A 116 -0.65 -6.85 1.03
CA PHE A 116 -1.73 -7.81 1.33
C PHE A 116 -1.28 -9.25 1.03
N TYR A 117 -0.18 -9.71 1.67
CA TYR A 117 0.51 -10.95 1.32
C TYR A 117 1.12 -11.64 2.53
N SER A 118 2.04 -12.57 2.26
CA SER A 118 2.78 -13.37 3.24
C SER A 118 3.82 -12.56 4.05
N HIS A 119 4.36 -13.20 5.08
CA HIS A 119 5.45 -12.65 5.89
C HIS A 119 6.70 -12.28 5.08
N LEU A 120 7.03 -13.06 4.03
CA LEU A 120 8.14 -12.72 3.16
C LEU A 120 7.90 -11.39 2.43
N ALA A 121 6.70 -11.18 1.91
CA ALA A 121 6.33 -9.92 1.28
C ALA A 121 6.39 -8.75 2.27
N THR A 122 5.90 -8.95 3.49
CA THR A 122 5.99 -7.95 4.56
C THR A 122 7.44 -7.57 4.86
N MET A 123 8.36 -8.55 4.94
CA MET A 123 9.78 -8.26 5.16
C MET A 123 10.42 -7.53 3.97
N MET A 124 10.09 -7.90 2.74
CA MET A 124 10.56 -7.20 1.54
C MET A 124 10.08 -5.75 1.53
N ASN A 125 8.81 -5.52 1.81
CA ASN A 125 8.22 -4.18 1.90
C ASN A 125 8.80 -3.36 3.06
N ALA A 126 9.10 -3.97 4.22
CA ALA A 126 9.74 -3.30 5.35
C ALA A 126 11.15 -2.78 4.98
N HIS A 127 11.96 -3.58 4.30
CA HIS A 127 13.27 -3.15 3.80
C HIS A 127 13.14 -2.04 2.74
N PHE A 128 12.19 -2.17 1.82
CA PHE A 128 11.91 -1.14 0.83
C PHE A 128 11.47 0.17 1.49
N ALA A 129 10.50 0.11 2.40
CA ALA A 129 9.98 1.26 3.14
C ALA A 129 11.06 1.99 3.94
N ALA A 130 11.97 1.24 4.59
CA ALA A 130 13.07 1.82 5.34
C ALA A 130 14.15 2.49 4.47
N ALA A 131 14.18 2.21 3.16
CA ALA A 131 15.20 2.71 2.23
C ALA A 131 14.76 3.95 1.42
N VAL A 132 13.49 4.35 1.50
CA VAL A 132 12.95 5.47 0.71
C VAL A 132 12.71 6.71 1.56
N PRO A 133 12.94 7.94 1.02
CA PRO A 133 12.80 9.17 1.80
C PRO A 133 11.36 9.66 1.94
N ASN A 134 10.47 9.22 1.05
CA ASN A 134 9.11 9.71 0.90
C ASN A 134 8.04 8.69 1.32
N LEU A 135 8.38 7.81 2.28
CA LEU A 135 7.41 6.88 2.87
C LEU A 135 6.33 7.65 3.64
N ARG A 136 5.06 7.35 3.36
CA ARG A 136 3.93 7.85 4.16
C ARG A 136 3.59 6.88 5.29
N ILE A 137 3.31 5.64 4.94
CA ILE A 137 2.98 4.52 5.84
C ILE A 137 3.12 3.22 5.04
N MET A 138 3.28 2.09 5.71
CA MET A 138 3.29 0.77 5.09
C MET A 138 2.05 -0.02 5.50
N GLU A 139 1.36 -0.62 4.54
CA GLU A 139 0.27 -1.55 4.80
C GLU A 139 0.77 -2.81 5.50
N HIS A 140 -0.03 -3.32 6.43
CA HIS A 140 0.19 -4.61 7.07
C HIS A 140 -1.14 -5.34 7.27
N ASP A 141 -1.30 -6.43 6.54
CA ASP A 141 -2.46 -7.30 6.66
C ASP A 141 -2.43 -8.03 8.02
N VAL A 142 -3.54 -7.93 8.76
CA VAL A 142 -3.72 -8.58 10.06
C VAL A 142 -4.69 -9.77 10.01
N ASP A 143 -5.34 -9.99 8.89
CA ASP A 143 -6.27 -11.10 8.67
C ASP A 143 -5.49 -12.39 8.34
N ARG A 144 -4.76 -12.90 9.34
CA ARG A 144 -3.87 -14.05 9.21
C ARG A 144 -4.58 -15.36 9.52
N LEU A 145 -4.17 -16.41 8.80
CA LEU A 145 -4.53 -17.77 9.14
C LEU A 145 -3.68 -18.26 10.34
N PRO A 146 -4.23 -19.12 11.22
CA PRO A 146 -3.53 -19.55 12.45
C PRO A 146 -2.18 -20.24 12.22
N TRP A 147 -1.89 -20.65 10.98
CA TRP A 147 -0.68 -21.38 10.59
C TRP A 147 0.26 -20.57 9.68
N ASP A 148 -0.04 -19.29 9.38
CA ASP A 148 0.81 -18.47 8.49
C ASP A 148 2.24 -18.32 9.02
N ASP A 149 2.40 -18.20 10.32
CA ASP A 149 3.73 -18.11 10.94
C ASP A 149 4.59 -19.34 10.70
N GLU A 150 3.98 -20.52 10.54
CA GLU A 150 4.69 -21.77 10.30
C GLU A 150 5.30 -21.86 8.90
N LEU A 151 4.75 -21.09 7.93
CA LEU A 151 5.20 -21.11 6.53
C LEU A 151 6.55 -20.42 6.32
N PHE A 152 7.05 -19.72 7.33
CA PHE A 152 8.28 -18.94 7.23
C PHE A 152 9.17 -19.18 8.46
N THR A 153 10.48 -18.99 8.28
CA THR A 153 11.45 -19.19 9.37
C THR A 153 11.34 -18.12 10.45
N ARG A 154 10.72 -16.98 10.15
CA ARG A 154 10.48 -15.88 11.08
C ARG A 154 9.26 -15.06 10.63
N ALA A 155 8.34 -14.79 11.54
CA ALA A 155 7.28 -13.83 11.38
C ALA A 155 7.78 -12.37 11.55
N PRO A 156 7.13 -11.36 10.98
CA PRO A 156 7.41 -9.95 11.23
C PRO A 156 7.24 -9.62 12.73
N THR A 157 8.17 -8.85 13.26
CA THR A 157 8.06 -8.31 14.63
C THR A 157 7.47 -6.90 14.55
N ILE A 158 6.41 -6.65 15.32
CA ILE A 158 5.77 -5.34 15.41
C ILE A 158 5.98 -4.82 16.84
N GLU A 159 6.57 -3.63 16.95
CA GLU A 159 6.82 -2.94 18.21
C GLU A 159 6.30 -1.51 18.10
N ASP A 160 5.44 -1.11 19.01
CA ASP A 160 4.84 0.23 19.08
C ASP A 160 4.28 0.73 17.73
N GLY A 161 3.58 -0.15 17.01
CA GLY A 161 3.00 0.16 15.69
C GLY A 161 3.99 0.21 14.53
N HIS A 162 5.24 -0.24 14.74
CA HIS A 162 6.28 -0.27 13.71
C HIS A 162 6.73 -1.71 13.43
N ILE A 163 6.97 -2.00 12.15
CA ILE A 163 7.62 -3.26 11.76
C ILE A 163 9.12 -3.11 11.96
N VAL A 164 9.69 -3.99 12.76
CA VAL A 164 11.14 -4.03 13.02
C VAL A 164 11.86 -4.63 11.82
N VAL A 165 12.70 -3.83 11.16
CA VAL A 165 13.53 -4.30 10.04
C VAL A 165 14.66 -5.18 10.58
N PRO A 166 14.72 -6.47 10.20
CA PRO A 166 15.70 -7.40 10.74
C PRO A 166 17.14 -7.07 10.31
N GLN A 167 18.08 -7.13 11.25
CA GLN A 167 19.49 -6.85 11.04
C GLN A 167 20.29 -8.14 10.73
N VAL A 168 19.79 -8.94 9.79
CA VAL A 168 20.40 -10.21 9.35
C VAL A 168 20.46 -10.24 7.81
N PRO A 169 21.30 -11.11 7.20
CA PRO A 169 21.37 -11.23 5.75
C PRO A 169 20.02 -11.59 5.09
N GLY A 170 19.82 -11.14 3.86
CA GLY A 170 18.60 -11.36 3.08
C GLY A 170 17.43 -10.54 3.60
N TRP A 171 16.21 -11.05 3.48
CA TRP A 171 14.98 -10.41 3.94
C TRP A 171 14.70 -10.63 5.44
N GLY A 172 15.53 -11.45 6.11
CA GLY A 172 15.35 -11.79 7.52
C GLY A 172 14.35 -12.91 7.76
N THR A 173 13.77 -13.47 6.73
CA THR A 173 12.91 -14.65 6.74
C THR A 173 13.06 -15.44 5.44
N GLU A 174 12.78 -16.73 5.50
CA GLU A 174 12.79 -17.64 4.36
C GLU A 174 11.56 -18.54 4.41
N PRO A 175 11.08 -19.08 3.26
CA PRO A 175 10.02 -20.06 3.25
C PRO A 175 10.43 -21.34 4.02
N ASN A 176 9.51 -21.86 4.82
CA ASN A 176 9.65 -23.17 5.45
C ASN A 176 9.12 -24.25 4.50
N GLU A 177 10.01 -24.89 3.75
CA GLU A 177 9.64 -25.87 2.73
C GLU A 177 8.82 -27.04 3.28
N GLU A 178 9.14 -27.54 4.48
CA GLU A 178 8.39 -28.64 5.11
C GLU A 178 6.94 -28.23 5.37
N ALA A 179 6.73 -27.07 5.95
CA ALA A 179 5.39 -26.55 6.22
C ALA A 179 4.60 -26.26 4.94
N LEU A 180 5.26 -25.76 3.89
CA LEU A 180 4.65 -25.54 2.59
C LEU A 180 4.22 -26.88 1.92
N HIS A 181 5.08 -27.89 1.95
CA HIS A 181 4.74 -29.21 1.43
C HIS A 181 3.61 -29.90 2.20
N ALA A 182 3.49 -29.63 3.50
CA ALA A 182 2.38 -30.14 4.31
C ALA A 182 1.02 -29.48 3.98
N ARG A 183 1.03 -28.36 3.26
CA ARG A 183 -0.16 -27.55 2.91
C ARG A 183 -0.20 -27.22 1.41
N PRO A 184 -0.31 -28.23 0.53
CA PRO A 184 -0.36 -27.98 -0.91
C PRO A 184 -1.62 -27.17 -1.27
N PRO A 185 -1.58 -26.42 -2.39
CA PRO A 185 -2.77 -25.72 -2.89
C PRO A 185 -3.94 -26.71 -3.06
N LYS A 186 -5.14 -26.25 -2.72
CA LYS A 186 -6.35 -27.03 -3.02
C LYS A 186 -6.54 -27.06 -4.55
N ALA A 187 -6.71 -28.27 -5.11
CA ALA A 187 -6.99 -28.47 -6.52
C ALA A 187 -8.36 -27.91 -6.91
#